data_a15db9467c54c463e3c71fb1286dbaa6
#
_entry.id   a15db9467c54c463e3c71fb1286dbaa6
#
_cell.length_a   1.000
_cell.length_b   1.000
_cell.length_c   1.000
_cell.angle_alpha   90.00
_cell.angle_beta   90.00
_cell.angle_gamma   90.00
#
_symmetry.space_group_name_H-M   'P 1'
#
loop_
_entity.id
_entity.type
_entity.pdbx_description
1 polymer ?
#
loop_
_entity_poly.entity_id
_entity_poly.type
_entity_poly.pdbx_seq_one_letter_code
_entity_poly.pdbx_strand_id
1 'polypeptide(L)'
;MAKKKVIVACGGAVATSTIAANKVMELAKENGIDIEICQIRISEIASNLDSNTALIVPTSKVKRDYGVPLISGMPFISGVKLEETKAAILKVLKEA
;
A
#
# COMPACT_ATOMS: atom_id res chain seq x y z
N MET A 1 7.60 1.52 -19.49
CA MET A 1 8.14 0.94 -18.25
C MET A 1 7.03 0.42 -17.38
N ALA A 2 7.27 -0.69 -16.72
CA ALA A 2 6.26 -1.28 -15.85
C ALA A 2 6.04 -0.41 -14.61
N LYS A 3 4.78 -0.18 -14.28
CA LYS A 3 4.42 0.53 -13.05
C LYS A 3 4.69 -0.37 -11.85
N LYS A 4 5.08 0.24 -10.74
CA LYS A 4 5.25 -0.49 -9.49
C LYS A 4 3.87 -0.81 -8.93
N LYS A 5 3.66 -2.04 -8.52
CA LYS A 5 2.37 -2.48 -7.99
C LYS A 5 2.33 -2.28 -6.48
N VAL A 6 1.30 -1.61 -6.00
CA VAL A 6 1.06 -1.42 -4.58
C VAL A 6 -0.26 -2.13 -4.25
N ILE A 7 -0.19 -3.12 -3.38
CA ILE A 7 -1.38 -3.84 -2.96
C ILE A 7 -1.97 -3.14 -1.74
N VAL A 8 -3.21 -2.69 -1.86
CA VAL A 8 -3.96 -2.12 -0.74
C VAL A 8 -4.99 -3.15 -0.30
N ALA A 9 -4.80 -3.67 0.90
CA ALA A 9 -5.61 -4.77 1.39
C ALA A 9 -6.47 -4.36 2.58
N CYS A 10 -7.69 -4.85 2.64
CA CYS A 10 -8.61 -4.60 3.74
C CYS A 10 -9.19 -5.90 4.30
N GLY A 11 -9.59 -5.86 5.57
CA GLY A 11 -10.15 -7.02 6.25
C GLY A 11 -11.65 -7.22 6.02
N GLY A 12 -12.33 -6.23 5.42
CA GLY A 12 -13.77 -6.33 5.20
C GLY A 12 -14.47 -5.04 4.82
N ALA A 13 -13.90 -3.89 5.17
CA ALA A 13 -14.51 -2.60 4.87
C ALA A 13 -13.87 -1.99 3.63
N VAL A 14 -14.55 -2.06 2.51
CA VAL A 14 -14.04 -1.56 1.22
C VAL A 14 -13.77 -0.05 1.25
N ALA A 15 -14.63 0.72 1.90
CA ALA A 15 -14.47 2.18 1.99
C ALA A 15 -13.14 2.58 2.62
N THR A 16 -12.69 1.85 3.62
CA THR A 16 -11.43 2.12 4.32
C THR A 16 -10.23 1.92 3.40
N SER A 17 -10.24 0.84 2.62
CA SER A 17 -9.14 0.58 1.68
C SER A 17 -9.11 1.58 0.53
N THR A 18 -10.28 2.11 0.13
CA THR A 18 -10.36 3.14 -0.89
C THR A 18 -9.67 4.42 -0.44
N ILE A 19 -9.87 4.82 0.81
CA ILE A 19 -9.21 6.01 1.38
C ILE A 19 -7.69 5.82 1.35
N ALA A 20 -7.22 4.68 1.82
CA ALA A 20 -5.79 4.39 1.83
C ALA A 20 -5.21 4.36 0.41
N ALA A 21 -5.92 3.73 -0.52
CA ALA A 21 -5.49 3.65 -1.92
C ALA A 21 -5.34 5.03 -2.54
N ASN A 22 -6.32 5.91 -2.33
CA ASN A 22 -6.29 7.27 -2.86
C ASN A 22 -5.11 8.06 -2.29
N LYS A 23 -4.84 7.91 -1.00
CA LYS A 23 -3.73 8.62 -0.36
C LYS A 23 -2.38 8.15 -0.90
N VAL A 24 -2.23 6.85 -1.10
CA VAL A 24 -1.00 6.29 -1.67
C VAL A 24 -0.81 6.78 -3.10
N MET A 25 -1.87 6.81 -3.90
CA MET A 25 -1.80 7.31 -5.27
C MET A 25 -1.41 8.78 -5.33
N GLU A 26 -2.01 9.61 -4.49
CA GLU A 26 -1.67 11.03 -4.42
C GLU A 26 -0.20 11.23 -4.04
N LEU A 27 0.26 10.46 -3.06
CA LEU A 27 1.64 10.54 -2.60
C LEU A 27 2.62 10.19 -3.70
N ALA A 28 2.37 9.11 -4.43
CA ALA A 28 3.23 8.71 -5.54
C ALA A 28 3.22 9.74 -6.67
N LYS A 29 2.04 10.26 -7.00
CA LYS A 29 1.89 11.25 -8.06
C LYS A 29 2.63 12.54 -7.72
N GLU A 30 2.57 12.99 -6.49
CA GLU A 30 3.27 14.19 -6.04
C GLU A 30 4.78 14.06 -6.16
N ASN A 31 5.28 12.84 -6.11
CA ASN A 31 6.72 12.54 -6.16
C ASN A 31 7.17 11.99 -7.51
N GLY A 32 6.30 12.01 -8.51
CA GLY A 32 6.63 11.56 -9.85
C GLY A 32 6.87 10.06 -9.97
N ILE A 33 6.25 9.26 -9.10
CA ILE A 33 6.39 7.82 -9.11
C ILE A 33 5.15 7.19 -9.73
N ASP A 34 5.34 6.36 -10.76
CA ASP A 34 4.22 5.64 -11.36
C ASP A 34 3.95 4.37 -10.57
N ILE A 35 2.73 4.24 -10.09
CA ILE A 35 2.30 3.04 -9.37
C ILE A 35 0.96 2.56 -9.90
N GLU A 36 0.70 1.28 -9.68
CA GLU A 36 -0.58 0.66 -9.96
C GLU A 36 -1.16 0.18 -8.63
N ILE A 37 -2.36 0.61 -8.29
CA ILE A 37 -3.02 0.20 -7.06
C ILE A 37 -3.83 -1.07 -7.32
N CYS A 38 -3.58 -2.08 -6.49
CA CYS A 38 -4.36 -3.32 -6.50
C CYS A 38 -5.13 -3.39 -5.18
N GLN A 39 -6.41 -3.06 -5.23
CA GLN A 39 -7.27 -3.05 -4.05
C GLN A 39 -7.96 -4.39 -3.88
N ILE A 40 -7.57 -5.15 -2.86
CA ILE A 40 -8.05 -6.52 -2.64
C ILE A 40 -8.27 -6.78 -1.16
N ARG A 41 -8.77 -7.96 -0.86
CA ARG A 41 -8.90 -8.42 0.53
C ARG A 41 -7.58 -8.97 1.02
N ILE A 42 -7.37 -8.95 2.35
CA ILE A 42 -6.15 -9.47 2.95
C ILE A 42 -5.93 -10.95 2.57
N SER A 43 -6.99 -11.74 2.53
CA SER A 43 -6.90 -13.15 2.15
C SER A 43 -6.44 -13.38 0.71
N GLU A 44 -6.50 -12.35 -0.13
CA GLU A 44 -6.13 -12.44 -1.54
C GLU A 44 -4.72 -11.94 -1.84
N ILE A 45 -4.01 -11.44 -0.82
CA ILE A 45 -2.66 -10.88 -1.03
C ILE A 45 -1.73 -11.91 -1.66
N ALA A 46 -1.64 -13.10 -1.09
CA ALA A 46 -0.73 -14.13 -1.57
C ALA A 46 -0.98 -14.51 -3.02
N SER A 47 -2.24 -14.50 -3.44
CA SER A 47 -2.63 -14.84 -4.81
C SER A 47 -2.32 -13.74 -5.82
N ASN A 48 -2.10 -12.52 -5.34
CA ASN A 48 -1.86 -11.35 -6.20
C ASN A 48 -0.41 -10.86 -6.17
N LEU A 49 0.46 -11.56 -5.46
CA LEU A 49 1.88 -11.20 -5.44
C LEU A 49 2.53 -11.57 -6.77
N ASP A 50 3.32 -10.65 -7.30
CA ASP A 50 4.09 -10.89 -8.52
C ASP A 50 5.41 -10.13 -8.47
N SER A 51 6.21 -10.21 -9.53
CA SER A 51 7.52 -9.56 -9.58
C SER A 51 7.46 -8.03 -9.56
N ASN A 52 6.30 -7.46 -9.87
CA ASN A 52 6.11 -6.01 -9.89
C ASN A 52 5.59 -5.48 -8.56
N THR A 53 5.24 -6.36 -7.62
CA THR A 53 4.72 -5.93 -6.33
C THR A 53 5.84 -5.27 -5.51
N ALA A 54 5.69 -3.97 -5.27
CA ALA A 54 6.70 -3.20 -4.55
C ALA A 54 6.35 -3.00 -3.08
N LEU A 55 5.07 -2.99 -2.75
CA LEU A 55 4.60 -2.64 -1.42
C LEU A 55 3.22 -3.21 -1.14
N ILE A 56 2.98 -3.57 0.10
CA ILE A 56 1.66 -3.97 0.59
C ILE A 56 1.22 -2.97 1.66
N VAL A 57 0.03 -2.40 1.49
CA VAL A 57 -0.53 -1.43 2.44
C VAL A 57 -1.84 -1.98 3.00
N PRO A 58 -1.79 -2.74 4.09
CA PRO A 58 -3.01 -3.25 4.72
C PRO A 58 -3.67 -2.20 5.59
N THR A 59 -4.99 -2.22 5.65
CA THR A 59 -5.76 -1.35 6.55
C THR A 59 -6.15 -2.05 7.85
N SER A 60 -5.67 -3.28 8.03
CA SER A 60 -5.86 -4.06 9.25
C SER A 60 -4.53 -4.70 9.63
N LYS A 61 -4.45 -5.27 10.82
CA LYS A 61 -3.24 -5.98 11.23
C LYS A 61 -3.02 -7.22 10.38
N VAL A 62 -1.83 -7.33 9.81
CA VAL A 62 -1.41 -8.51 9.07
C VAL A 62 -0.15 -9.03 9.75
N LYS A 63 -0.21 -10.28 10.19
CA LYS A 63 0.90 -10.91 10.89
C LYS A 63 1.77 -11.79 10.00
N ARG A 64 1.46 -11.81 8.73
CA ARG A 64 2.14 -12.69 7.77
C ARG A 64 3.21 -11.95 7.01
N ASP A 65 4.33 -12.60 6.79
CA ASP A 65 5.41 -12.08 5.97
C ASP A 65 5.20 -12.56 4.53
N TYR A 66 5.08 -11.64 3.60
CA TYR A 66 4.88 -11.95 2.19
C TYR A 66 6.15 -11.79 1.35
N GLY A 67 7.27 -11.47 1.99
CA GLY A 67 8.50 -11.23 1.27
C GLY A 67 8.56 -9.88 0.55
N VAL A 68 7.56 -9.04 0.75
CA VAL A 68 7.44 -7.70 0.17
C VAL A 68 7.28 -6.72 1.33
N PRO A 69 7.88 -5.52 1.25
CA PRO A 69 7.69 -4.51 2.30
C PRO A 69 6.21 -4.29 2.60
N LEU A 70 5.88 -4.23 3.88
CA LEU A 70 4.51 -4.07 4.33
C LEU A 70 4.43 -2.88 5.27
N ILE A 71 3.62 -1.89 4.91
CA ILE A 71 3.44 -0.67 5.70
C ILE A 71 1.95 -0.49 5.96
N SER A 72 1.58 -0.37 7.23
CA SER A 72 0.17 -0.22 7.61
C SER A 72 -0.44 1.04 6.99
N GLY A 73 -1.64 0.90 6.44
CA GLY A 73 -2.40 2.02 5.90
C GLY A 73 -3.31 2.70 6.94
N MET A 74 -3.31 2.23 8.16
CA MET A 74 -4.15 2.80 9.22
C MET A 74 -3.92 4.29 9.46
N PRO A 75 -2.66 4.81 9.42
CA PRO A 75 -2.44 6.25 9.58
C PRO A 75 -3.18 7.11 8.56
N PHE A 76 -3.45 6.61 7.37
CA PHE A 76 -4.22 7.36 6.37
C PHE A 76 -5.68 7.55 6.79
N ILE A 77 -6.16 6.71 7.68
CA ILE A 77 -7.54 6.72 8.15
C ILE A 77 -7.64 7.46 9.48
N SER A 78 -6.74 7.17 10.41
CA SER A 78 -6.75 7.77 11.75
C SER A 78 -6.05 9.13 11.80
N GLY A 79 -5.12 9.39 10.88
CA GLY A 79 -4.32 10.59 10.87
C GLY A 79 -3.15 10.58 11.85
N VAL A 80 -2.99 9.52 12.62
CA VAL A 80 -1.89 9.40 13.59
C VAL A 80 -0.63 8.90 12.86
N LYS A 81 0.48 9.59 13.05
CA LYS A 81 1.78 9.25 12.42
C LYS A 81 1.72 9.22 10.89
N LEU A 82 0.88 10.06 10.33
CA LEU A 82 0.67 10.11 8.89
C LEU A 82 1.96 10.43 8.13
N GLU A 83 2.72 11.41 8.60
CA GLU A 83 3.96 11.82 7.95
C GLU A 83 5.02 10.72 7.95
N GLU A 84 5.13 9.98 9.04
CA GLU A 84 6.06 8.86 9.13
C GLU A 84 5.70 7.77 8.14
N THR A 85 4.41 7.48 8.01
CA THR A 85 3.91 6.48 7.07
C THR A 85 4.15 6.91 5.64
N LYS A 86 3.90 8.17 5.31
CA LYS A 86 4.17 8.70 3.97
C LYS A 86 5.65 8.57 3.62
N ALA A 87 6.53 8.94 4.55
CA ALA A 87 7.97 8.85 4.33
C ALA A 87 8.41 7.40 4.11
N ALA A 88 7.88 6.48 4.90
CA ALA A 88 8.21 5.06 4.76
C ALA A 88 7.76 4.50 3.40
N ILE A 89 6.57 4.86 2.96
CA ILE A 89 6.03 4.42 1.67
C ILE A 89 6.89 4.98 0.53
N LEU A 90 7.22 6.26 0.59
CA LEU A 90 8.06 6.89 -0.43
C LEU A 90 9.45 6.24 -0.51
N LYS A 91 10.03 5.93 0.63
CA LYS A 91 11.33 5.27 0.67
C LYS A 91 11.28 3.92 -0.05
N VAL A 92 10.26 3.13 0.25
CA VAL A 92 10.09 1.82 -0.39
C VAL A 92 9.88 1.97 -1.89
N LEU A 93 9.03 2.89 -2.31
CA LEU A 93 8.73 3.09 -3.72
C LEU A 93 9.94 3.60 -4.50
N LYS A 94 10.76 4.46 -3.90
CA LYS A 94 11.96 4.98 -4.55
C LYS A 94 13.07 3.94 -4.66
N GLU A 95 13.12 3.00 -3.72
CA GLU A 95 14.13 1.94 -3.71
C GLU A 95 13.75 0.73 -4.56
N ALA A 96 12.47 0.60 -4.85
CA ALA A 96 11.96 -0.56 -5.60
C ALA A 96 12.32 -0.57 -7.08
#